data_7b12352f861b8594a885c5e6fc3d8421
#
_entry.id   7b12352f861b8594a885c5e6fc3d8421
#
_cell.length_a   1.000
_cell.length_b   1.000
_cell.length_c   1.000
_cell.angle_alpha   90.00
_cell.angle_beta   90.00
_cell.angle_gamma   90.00
#
_symmetry.space_group_name_H-M   'P 1'
#
loop_
_entity.id
_entity.type
_entity.pdbx_description
1 polymer ?
#
loop_
_entity_poly.entity_id
_entity_poly.type
_entity_poly.pdbx_seq_one_letter_code
_entity_poly.pdbx_strand_id
1 'polypeptide(L)'
;MKTFGGSARFLDRADINTDEIIPARYLTEVERAALKPFLLEDLRLEGFDPQRDLAGCEALIARANFGCGSSREHAAWALEVNGIRLVVAPSFARIFRQNMFNGGLLALELPAAAIDGLFRRFARRPGIRAVADLEAGLLEVGGEGEVERVPFELGGFERALLEAGGWLEYADRRYEAGKRKGG
;
A
#
# COMPACT_ATOMS: atom_id res chain seq x y z
N MET A 1 -16.91 -9.44 -1.86
CA MET A 1 -15.57 -9.73 -1.30
C MET A 1 -14.60 -8.68 -1.82
N LYS A 2 -13.83 -8.06 -0.98
CA LYS A 2 -12.88 -7.03 -1.37
C LYS A 2 -11.45 -7.47 -1.05
N THR A 3 -10.65 -7.65 -2.09
CA THR A 3 -9.25 -8.04 -2.01
C THR A 3 -8.34 -6.90 -2.44
N PHE A 4 -7.14 -6.82 -1.86
CA PHE A 4 -6.12 -5.83 -2.17
C PHE A 4 -4.81 -6.52 -2.50
N GLY A 5 -4.08 -5.99 -3.48
CA GLY A 5 -2.80 -6.52 -3.92
C GLY A 5 -2.89 -7.37 -5.17
N GLY A 6 -1.83 -8.11 -5.44
CA GLY A 6 -1.60 -8.88 -6.64
C GLY A 6 -0.13 -9.19 -6.80
N SER A 7 0.47 -8.92 -7.96
CA SER A 7 1.93 -9.08 -8.16
C SER A 7 2.70 -8.23 -7.15
N ALA A 8 3.66 -8.83 -6.45
CA ALA A 8 4.33 -8.20 -5.31
C ALA A 8 5.82 -7.97 -5.54
N ARG A 9 6.34 -6.90 -4.93
CA ARG A 9 7.78 -6.61 -4.84
C ARG A 9 8.20 -6.42 -3.40
N PHE A 10 9.38 -6.92 -3.10
CA PHE A 10 10.02 -6.77 -1.80
C PHE A 10 11.03 -5.62 -1.84
N LEU A 11 10.91 -4.70 -0.89
CA LEU A 11 11.82 -3.58 -0.69
C LEU A 11 12.55 -3.79 0.63
N ASP A 12 13.74 -4.41 0.60
CA ASP A 12 14.50 -4.78 1.80
C ASP A 12 15.22 -3.57 2.39
N ARG A 13 14.43 -2.58 2.79
CA ARG A 13 14.92 -1.37 3.40
C ARG A 13 13.89 -0.79 4.37
N ALA A 14 14.36 -0.40 5.57
CA ALA A 14 13.59 0.39 6.53
C ALA A 14 13.66 1.89 6.20
N ASP A 15 12.79 2.68 6.81
CA ASP A 15 12.78 4.14 6.73
C ASP A 15 12.70 4.68 5.29
N ILE A 16 11.96 4.00 4.42
CA ILE A 16 11.65 4.53 3.09
C ILE A 16 10.76 5.76 3.29
N ASN A 17 11.30 6.93 3.02
CA ASN A 17 10.64 8.19 3.30
C ASN A 17 9.79 8.70 2.11
N THR A 18 8.97 9.70 2.38
CA THR A 18 8.05 10.24 1.37
C THR A 18 8.77 10.91 0.18
N ASP A 19 10.00 11.44 0.37
CA ASP A 19 10.81 11.98 -0.74
C ASP A 19 11.33 10.87 -1.66
N GLU A 20 11.56 9.68 -1.12
CA GLU A 20 11.95 8.51 -1.92
C GLU A 20 10.74 7.86 -2.60
N ILE A 21 9.55 7.93 -2.00
CA ILE A 21 8.31 7.44 -2.62
C ILE A 21 7.94 8.33 -3.80
N ILE A 22 7.92 9.64 -3.60
CA ILE A 22 7.74 10.64 -4.65
C ILE A 22 8.63 11.86 -4.38
N PRO A 23 9.61 12.17 -5.25
CA PRO A 23 10.51 13.28 -5.04
C PRO A 23 9.80 14.63 -4.92
N ALA A 24 10.33 15.50 -4.04
CA ALA A 24 9.75 16.83 -3.76
C ALA A 24 9.55 17.70 -5.00
N ARG A 25 10.38 17.55 -6.03
CA ARG A 25 10.29 18.29 -7.30
C ARG A 25 8.99 18.03 -8.08
N TYR A 26 8.25 16.96 -7.76
CA TYR A 26 6.98 16.61 -8.40
C TYR A 26 5.74 17.02 -7.60
N LEU A 27 5.90 17.70 -6.47
CA LEU A 27 4.77 18.11 -5.61
C LEU A 27 3.94 19.27 -6.19
N THR A 28 4.42 19.92 -7.23
CA THR A 28 3.67 20.94 -7.97
C THR A 28 2.69 20.35 -8.98
N GLU A 29 2.76 19.06 -9.23
CA GLU A 29 1.84 18.37 -10.12
C GLU A 29 0.44 18.33 -9.51
N VAL A 30 -0.54 18.83 -10.24
CA VAL A 30 -1.94 18.87 -9.84
C VAL A 30 -2.66 17.56 -10.23
N GLU A 31 -2.25 16.98 -11.35
CA GLU A 31 -2.82 15.74 -11.85
C GLU A 31 -2.09 14.54 -11.29
N ARG A 32 -2.82 13.66 -10.58
CA ARG A 32 -2.24 12.43 -10.00
C ARG A 32 -1.54 11.56 -11.05
N ALA A 33 -2.10 11.46 -12.25
CA ALA A 33 -1.53 10.66 -13.34
C ALA A 33 -0.12 11.09 -13.74
N ALA A 34 0.22 12.37 -13.59
CA ALA A 34 1.56 12.90 -13.86
C ALA A 34 2.64 12.33 -12.92
N LEU A 35 2.25 11.83 -11.76
CA LEU A 35 3.18 11.23 -10.79
C LEU A 35 3.62 9.81 -11.18
N LYS A 36 2.90 9.16 -12.11
CA LYS A 36 3.10 7.74 -12.43
C LYS A 36 4.54 7.35 -12.77
N PRO A 37 5.31 8.10 -13.59
CA PRO A 37 6.66 7.71 -13.98
C PRO A 37 7.70 7.81 -12.85
N PHE A 38 7.36 8.52 -11.76
CA PHE A 38 8.32 8.99 -10.76
C PHE A 38 8.27 8.23 -9.44
N LEU A 39 7.38 7.24 -9.33
CA LEU A 39 7.26 6.41 -8.12
C LEU A 39 8.58 5.71 -7.81
N LEU A 40 9.11 5.92 -6.59
CA LEU A 40 10.35 5.34 -6.09
C LEU A 40 11.59 5.65 -6.96
N GLU A 41 11.54 6.72 -7.77
CA GLU A 41 12.62 7.10 -8.69
C GLU A 41 13.95 7.33 -7.96
N ASP A 42 13.91 7.96 -6.80
CA ASP A 42 15.10 8.28 -6.01
C ASP A 42 15.46 7.19 -4.98
N LEU A 43 14.69 6.10 -4.90
CA LEU A 43 14.99 5.02 -3.96
C LEU A 43 16.28 4.30 -4.36
N ARG A 44 17.28 4.32 -3.45
CA ARG A 44 18.54 3.61 -3.61
C ARG A 44 18.46 2.27 -2.90
N LEU A 45 18.28 1.21 -3.69
CA LEU A 45 18.20 -0.16 -3.21
C LEU A 45 18.92 -1.06 -4.23
N GLU A 46 19.87 -1.88 -3.74
CA GLU A 46 20.66 -2.75 -4.62
C GLU A 46 19.76 -3.72 -5.40
N GLY A 47 20.01 -3.78 -6.71
CA GLY A 47 19.26 -4.65 -7.62
C GLY A 47 17.84 -4.19 -7.96
N PHE A 48 17.38 -3.08 -7.40
CA PHE A 48 16.06 -2.52 -7.67
C PHE A 48 16.12 -1.43 -8.74
N ASP A 49 15.22 -1.55 -9.71
CA ASP A 49 14.98 -0.55 -10.77
C ASP A 49 13.48 -0.27 -10.83
N PRO A 50 13.03 0.96 -10.47
CA PRO A 50 11.61 1.27 -10.41
C PRO A 50 10.87 1.06 -11.74
N GLN A 51 11.49 1.38 -12.86
CA GLN A 51 10.86 1.26 -14.19
C GLN A 51 10.62 -0.21 -14.57
N ARG A 52 11.55 -1.08 -14.22
CA ARG A 52 11.46 -2.52 -14.48
C ARG A 52 10.59 -3.23 -13.43
N ASP A 53 10.85 -2.97 -12.14
CA ASP A 53 10.36 -3.79 -11.05
C ASP A 53 8.95 -3.42 -10.60
N LEU A 54 8.51 -2.18 -10.88
CA LEU A 54 7.15 -1.75 -10.57
C LEU A 54 6.16 -1.95 -11.72
N ALA A 55 6.61 -2.37 -12.89
CA ALA A 55 5.72 -2.68 -14.00
C ALA A 55 4.74 -3.81 -13.62
N GLY A 56 3.45 -3.49 -13.57
CA GLY A 56 2.39 -4.44 -13.16
C GLY A 56 2.42 -4.85 -11.69
N CYS A 57 3.18 -4.14 -10.86
CA CYS A 57 3.19 -4.35 -9.40
C CYS A 57 1.91 -3.80 -8.77
N GLU A 58 1.30 -4.58 -7.89
CA GLU A 58 0.07 -4.23 -7.18
C GLU A 58 0.23 -4.26 -5.65
N ALA A 59 1.37 -4.80 -5.17
CA ALA A 59 1.69 -4.88 -3.76
C ALA A 59 3.18 -4.65 -3.48
N LEU A 60 3.47 -3.94 -2.39
CA LEU A 60 4.83 -3.79 -1.86
C LEU A 60 4.92 -4.43 -0.48
N ILE A 61 6.02 -5.13 -0.22
CA ILE A 61 6.38 -5.64 1.12
C ILE A 61 7.69 -4.98 1.52
N ALA A 62 7.67 -4.21 2.58
CA ALA A 62 8.80 -3.37 3.01
C ALA A 62 9.17 -3.62 4.47
N ARG A 63 10.26 -2.96 4.92
CA ARG A 63 10.69 -2.92 6.31
C ARG A 63 9.98 -1.81 7.08
N ALA A 64 10.32 -1.64 8.36
CA ALA A 64 9.68 -0.73 9.29
C ALA A 64 9.72 0.74 8.84
N ASN A 65 8.77 1.51 9.38
CA ASN A 65 8.69 2.97 9.26
C ASN A 65 8.54 3.45 7.81
N PHE A 66 7.70 2.76 7.04
CA PHE A 66 7.42 3.13 5.65
C PHE A 66 6.62 4.44 5.58
N GLY A 67 7.02 5.33 4.68
CA GLY A 67 6.36 6.62 4.48
C GLY A 67 6.72 7.68 5.53
N CYS A 68 7.85 7.52 6.22
CA CYS A 68 8.37 8.52 7.15
C CYS A 68 8.76 9.83 6.44
N GLY A 69 9.08 10.87 7.22
CA GLY A 69 9.43 12.18 6.70
C GLY A 69 8.23 13.12 6.59
N SER A 70 8.22 13.97 5.57
CA SER A 70 7.19 15.00 5.40
C SER A 70 5.83 14.39 5.04
N SER A 71 4.77 14.96 5.61
CA SER A 71 3.40 14.57 5.28
C SER A 71 3.04 15.02 3.86
N ARG A 72 2.81 14.06 2.96
CA ARG A 72 2.46 14.31 1.55
C ARG A 72 1.43 13.33 1.05
N GLU A 73 0.28 13.83 0.65
CA GLU A 73 -0.74 13.00 -0.03
C GLU A 73 -0.22 12.45 -1.36
N HIS A 74 0.66 13.21 -2.05
CA HIS A 74 1.27 12.80 -3.31
C HIS A 74 1.97 11.44 -3.24
N ALA A 75 2.52 11.06 -2.08
CA ALA A 75 3.13 9.75 -1.91
C ALA A 75 2.10 8.61 -2.04
N ALA A 76 0.93 8.75 -1.43
CA ALA A 76 -0.17 7.80 -1.59
C ALA A 76 -0.74 7.84 -3.03
N TRP A 77 -0.89 9.02 -3.63
CA TRP A 77 -1.34 9.16 -5.01
C TRP A 77 -0.39 8.48 -6.01
N ALA A 78 0.92 8.60 -5.81
CA ALA A 78 1.90 7.96 -6.67
C ALA A 78 1.78 6.43 -6.66
N LEU A 79 1.48 5.83 -5.51
CA LEU A 79 1.17 4.40 -5.39
C LEU A 79 -0.13 4.05 -6.14
N GLU A 80 -1.19 4.84 -5.90
CA GLU A 80 -2.51 4.64 -6.50
C GLU A 80 -2.45 4.61 -8.04
N VAL A 81 -1.83 5.64 -8.64
CA VAL A 81 -1.76 5.75 -10.12
C VAL A 81 -0.86 4.71 -10.78
N ASN A 82 -0.01 4.06 -10.01
CA ASN A 82 0.78 2.91 -10.45
C ASN A 82 0.06 1.57 -10.22
N GLY A 83 -1.15 1.59 -9.67
CA GLY A 83 -1.93 0.38 -9.40
C GLY A 83 -1.53 -0.37 -8.13
N ILE A 84 -0.64 0.19 -7.31
CA ILE A 84 -0.23 -0.41 -6.04
C ILE A 84 -1.29 -0.10 -5.00
N ARG A 85 -2.05 -1.10 -4.61
CA ARG A 85 -3.18 -0.99 -3.70
C ARG A 85 -2.92 -1.57 -2.32
N LEU A 86 -1.80 -2.24 -2.13
CA LEU A 86 -1.38 -2.88 -0.89
C LEU A 86 0.08 -2.54 -0.59
N VAL A 87 0.35 -2.05 0.60
CA VAL A 87 1.69 -2.00 1.16
C VAL A 87 1.68 -2.72 2.50
N VAL A 88 2.62 -3.65 2.68
CA VAL A 88 2.77 -4.46 3.90
C VAL A 88 4.10 -4.12 4.54
N ALA A 89 4.09 -3.75 5.81
CA ALA A 89 5.29 -3.40 6.57
C ALA A 89 5.09 -3.63 8.08
N PRO A 90 6.16 -3.70 8.88
CA PRO A 90 6.04 -3.76 10.34
C PRO A 90 5.42 -2.50 10.96
N SER A 91 5.66 -1.34 10.34
CA SER A 91 5.10 -0.05 10.78
C SER A 91 5.10 0.97 9.65
N PHE A 92 4.27 1.99 9.80
CA PHE A 92 4.14 3.14 8.90
C PHE A 92 4.22 4.44 9.70
N ALA A 93 4.67 5.52 9.04
CA ALA A 93 4.43 6.85 9.56
C ALA A 93 2.91 7.11 9.61
N ARG A 94 2.43 7.66 10.72
CA ARG A 94 1.00 7.80 11.01
C ARG A 94 0.23 8.53 9.91
N ILE A 95 0.74 9.67 9.46
CA ILE A 95 0.03 10.50 8.45
C ILE A 95 0.06 9.82 7.08
N PHE A 96 1.18 9.19 6.69
CA PHE A 96 1.26 8.42 5.46
C PHE A 96 0.23 7.28 5.44
N ARG A 97 0.14 6.51 6.53
CA ARG A 97 -0.84 5.42 6.69
C ARG A 97 -2.28 5.95 6.55
N GLN A 98 -2.59 7.08 7.18
CA GLN A 98 -3.90 7.73 7.05
C GLN A 98 -4.20 8.15 5.60
N ASN A 99 -3.22 8.72 4.90
CA ASN A 99 -3.36 9.11 3.49
C ASN A 99 -3.62 7.89 2.59
N MET A 100 -2.99 6.75 2.87
CA MET A 100 -3.26 5.50 2.19
C MET A 100 -4.75 5.11 2.31
N PHE A 101 -5.28 5.04 3.53
CA PHE A 101 -6.68 4.69 3.77
C PHE A 101 -7.65 5.71 3.17
N ASN A 102 -7.33 7.01 3.24
CA ASN A 102 -8.11 8.07 2.61
C ASN A 102 -8.20 7.91 1.09
N GLY A 103 -7.16 7.38 0.46
CA GLY A 103 -7.13 7.02 -0.95
C GLY A 103 -7.70 5.64 -1.29
N GLY A 104 -8.23 4.91 -0.32
CA GLY A 104 -8.75 3.56 -0.52
C GLY A 104 -7.65 2.52 -0.77
N LEU A 105 -6.44 2.77 -0.28
CA LEU A 105 -5.28 1.88 -0.35
C LEU A 105 -5.05 1.22 1.01
N LEU A 106 -4.68 -0.05 1.02
CA LEU A 106 -4.41 -0.81 2.24
C LEU A 106 -2.94 -0.68 2.66
N ALA A 107 -2.71 -0.02 3.80
CA ALA A 107 -1.44 -0.04 4.53
C ALA A 107 -1.55 -1.06 5.68
N LEU A 108 -1.01 -2.25 5.47
CA LEU A 108 -1.15 -3.40 6.36
C LEU A 108 0.07 -3.55 7.26
N GLU A 109 -0.13 -3.41 8.56
CA GLU A 109 0.90 -3.67 9.56
C GLU A 109 0.87 -5.14 10.00
N LEU A 110 2.02 -5.78 9.98
CA LEU A 110 2.24 -7.13 10.50
C LEU A 110 3.43 -7.15 11.46
N PRO A 111 3.48 -8.09 12.42
CA PRO A 111 4.64 -8.24 13.29
C PRO A 111 5.95 -8.36 12.49
N ALA A 112 7.03 -7.73 12.99
CA ALA A 112 8.34 -7.78 12.34
C ALA A 112 8.82 -9.20 12.05
N ALA A 113 8.56 -10.15 12.94
CA ALA A 113 8.91 -11.56 12.75
C ALA A 113 8.18 -12.18 11.56
N ALA A 114 6.91 -11.84 11.33
CA ALA A 114 6.16 -12.30 10.15
C ALA A 114 6.76 -11.72 8.87
N ILE A 115 7.06 -10.43 8.85
CA ILE A 115 7.71 -9.76 7.70
C ILE A 115 9.08 -10.41 7.41
N ASP A 116 9.91 -10.65 8.44
CA ASP A 116 11.21 -11.34 8.28
C ASP A 116 11.04 -12.74 7.67
N GLY A 117 10.02 -13.46 8.07
CA GLY A 117 9.67 -14.77 7.50
C GLY A 117 9.34 -14.66 6.01
N LEU A 118 8.51 -13.69 5.62
CA LEU A 118 8.16 -13.44 4.23
C LEU A 118 9.38 -13.09 3.38
N PHE A 119 10.27 -12.22 3.88
CA PHE A 119 11.51 -11.87 3.19
C PHE A 119 12.43 -13.08 2.98
N ARG A 120 12.64 -13.89 4.01
CA ARG A 120 13.49 -15.10 3.89
C ARG A 120 12.96 -16.10 2.88
N ARG A 121 11.63 -16.27 2.80
CA ARG A 121 10.99 -17.28 1.95
C ARG A 121 10.79 -16.83 0.52
N PHE A 122 10.45 -15.58 0.30
CA PHE A 122 9.90 -15.13 -0.97
C PHE A 122 10.65 -14.00 -1.66
N ALA A 123 11.46 -13.18 -0.97
CA ALA A 123 12.04 -11.97 -1.56
C ALA A 123 12.91 -12.18 -2.80
N ARG A 124 13.51 -13.36 -2.93
CA ARG A 124 14.39 -13.73 -4.06
C ARG A 124 13.70 -14.59 -5.11
N ARG A 125 12.42 -14.89 -4.95
CA ARG A 125 11.68 -15.75 -5.89
C ARG A 125 10.95 -14.88 -6.92
N PRO A 126 10.87 -15.29 -8.18
CA PRO A 126 10.07 -14.61 -9.19
C PRO A 126 8.58 -14.95 -9.01
N GLY A 127 7.71 -14.12 -9.58
CA GLY A 127 6.28 -14.39 -9.68
C GLY A 127 5.53 -14.38 -8.35
N ILE A 128 6.06 -13.73 -7.31
CA ILE A 128 5.39 -13.65 -6.01
C ILE A 128 4.20 -12.71 -6.09
N ARG A 129 3.12 -13.13 -5.45
CA ARG A 129 1.91 -12.34 -5.24
C ARG A 129 1.69 -12.13 -3.74
N ALA A 130 1.09 -11.00 -3.41
CA ALA A 130 0.59 -10.70 -2.07
C ALA A 130 -0.85 -10.21 -2.20
N VAL A 131 -1.79 -10.92 -1.57
CA VAL A 131 -3.22 -10.62 -1.65
C VAL A 131 -3.83 -10.63 -0.26
N ALA A 132 -4.38 -9.50 0.15
CA ALA A 132 -5.11 -9.36 1.40
C ALA A 132 -6.61 -9.48 1.15
N ASP A 133 -7.26 -10.41 1.84
CA ASP A 133 -8.71 -10.58 1.86
C ASP A 133 -9.26 -9.95 3.14
N LEU A 134 -10.04 -8.88 2.99
CA LEU A 134 -10.61 -8.15 4.13
C LEU A 134 -11.68 -8.97 4.88
N GLU A 135 -12.44 -9.82 4.19
CA GLU A 135 -13.47 -10.62 4.84
C GLU A 135 -12.86 -11.75 5.66
N ALA A 136 -11.89 -12.46 5.08
CA ALA A 136 -11.19 -13.52 5.75
C ALA A 136 -10.21 -13.02 6.82
N GLY A 137 -9.76 -11.74 6.76
CA GLY A 137 -8.70 -11.22 7.62
C GLY A 137 -7.38 -11.93 7.40
N LEU A 138 -7.07 -12.30 6.16
CA LEU A 138 -5.89 -13.07 5.79
C LEU A 138 -5.11 -12.39 4.67
N LEU A 139 -3.80 -12.27 4.85
CA LEU A 139 -2.84 -11.97 3.80
C LEU A 139 -2.25 -13.28 3.29
N GLU A 140 -2.38 -13.54 2.01
CA GLU A 140 -1.69 -14.63 1.32
C GLU A 140 -0.48 -14.05 0.57
N VAL A 141 0.70 -14.61 0.83
CA VAL A 141 1.93 -14.26 0.12
C VAL A 141 2.56 -15.52 -0.42
N GLY A 142 2.85 -15.55 -1.70
CA GLY A 142 3.49 -16.72 -2.31
C GLY A 142 3.44 -16.73 -3.83
N GLY A 143 3.88 -17.84 -4.40
CA GLY A 143 3.92 -18.12 -5.83
C GLY A 143 3.67 -19.59 -6.10
N GLU A 144 4.15 -20.09 -7.23
CA GLU A 144 3.97 -21.50 -7.58
C GLU A 144 4.49 -22.43 -6.48
N GLY A 145 3.59 -23.29 -5.96
CA GLY A 145 3.92 -24.37 -5.04
C GLY A 145 4.02 -24.00 -3.56
N GLU A 146 4.06 -22.72 -3.20
CA GLU A 146 4.20 -22.31 -1.80
C GLU A 146 3.46 -20.99 -1.51
N VAL A 147 2.61 -21.01 -0.49
CA VAL A 147 1.84 -19.84 -0.01
C VAL A 147 1.92 -19.77 1.51
N GLU A 148 2.27 -18.62 2.03
CA GLU A 148 2.15 -18.26 3.45
C GLU A 148 0.84 -17.51 3.66
N ARG A 149 0.12 -17.87 4.75
CA ARG A 149 -1.09 -17.18 5.18
C ARG A 149 -0.85 -16.52 6.52
N VAL A 150 -1.01 -15.20 6.55
CA VAL A 150 -0.79 -14.39 7.75
C VAL A 150 -2.10 -13.72 8.14
N PRO A 151 -2.66 -13.99 9.32
CA PRO A 151 -3.85 -13.33 9.79
C PRO A 151 -3.57 -11.87 10.12
N PHE A 152 -4.57 -11.01 9.89
CA PHE A 152 -4.50 -9.60 10.27
C PHE A 152 -5.86 -9.08 10.73
N GLU A 153 -5.82 -7.99 11.48
CA GLU A 153 -7.00 -7.25 11.91
C GLU A 153 -6.92 -5.79 11.44
N LEU A 154 -8.08 -5.22 11.12
CA LEU A 154 -8.24 -3.80 10.80
C LEU A 154 -9.30 -3.18 11.70
N GLY A 155 -9.07 -1.92 12.07
CA GLY A 155 -10.09 -1.12 12.75
C GLY A 155 -11.35 -0.97 11.88
N GLY A 156 -12.51 -0.87 12.53
CA GLY A 156 -13.79 -0.76 11.81
C GLY A 156 -13.87 0.45 10.89
N PHE A 157 -13.26 1.57 11.26
CA PHE A 157 -13.22 2.77 10.44
C PHE A 157 -12.31 2.60 9.21
N GLU A 158 -11.13 2.01 9.39
CA GLU A 158 -10.21 1.71 8.29
C GLU A 158 -10.84 0.77 7.26
N ARG A 159 -11.49 -0.28 7.76
CA ARG A 159 -12.27 -1.21 6.91
C ARG A 159 -13.36 -0.46 6.12
N ALA A 160 -14.13 0.40 6.78
CA ALA A 160 -15.20 1.17 6.13
C ALA A 160 -14.66 2.10 5.03
N LEU A 161 -13.50 2.73 5.23
CA LEU A 161 -12.83 3.53 4.20
C LEU A 161 -12.45 2.69 2.98
N LEU A 162 -11.82 1.53 3.20
CA LEU A 162 -11.43 0.62 2.12
C LEU A 162 -12.64 0.08 1.34
N GLU A 163 -13.70 -0.31 2.04
CA GLU A 163 -14.94 -0.80 1.43
C GLU A 163 -15.67 0.28 0.64
N ALA A 164 -15.56 1.53 1.07
CA ALA A 164 -16.08 2.67 0.33
C ALA A 164 -15.27 2.97 -0.94
N GLY A 165 -13.95 2.80 -0.90
CA GLY A 165 -13.02 3.19 -1.95
C GLY A 165 -12.20 4.43 -1.60
N GLY A 166 -12.30 4.91 -0.36
CA GLY A 166 -11.61 6.06 0.19
C GLY A 166 -12.52 7.01 0.95
N TRP A 167 -11.95 8.12 1.41
CA TRP A 167 -12.66 9.08 2.26
C TRP A 167 -13.81 9.79 1.53
N LEU A 168 -13.62 10.18 0.28
CA LEU A 168 -14.65 10.91 -0.48
C LEU A 168 -15.90 10.05 -0.66
N GLU A 169 -15.73 8.84 -1.13
CA GLU A 169 -16.83 7.89 -1.36
C GLU A 169 -17.49 7.48 -0.04
N TYR A 170 -16.72 7.38 1.04
CA TYR A 170 -17.25 7.12 2.38
C TYR A 170 -18.14 8.28 2.87
N ALA A 171 -17.67 9.51 2.72
CA ALA A 171 -18.40 10.71 3.13
C ALA A 171 -19.71 10.86 2.34
N ASP A 172 -19.67 10.66 1.02
CA ASP A 172 -20.85 10.73 0.14
C ASP A 172 -21.92 9.72 0.53
N ARG A 173 -21.52 8.46 0.77
CA ARG A 173 -22.45 7.41 1.22
C ARG A 173 -23.12 7.76 2.55
N ARG A 174 -22.37 8.35 3.48
CA ARG A 174 -22.93 8.78 4.78
C ARG A 174 -23.88 9.95 4.64
N TYR A 175 -23.58 10.90 3.78
CA TYR A 175 -24.44 12.04 3.49
C TYR A 175 -25.78 11.61 2.87
N GLU A 176 -25.75 10.72 1.89
CA GLU A 176 -26.95 10.16 1.27
C GLU A 176 -27.80 9.34 2.25
N ALA A 177 -27.16 8.53 3.10
CA ALA A 177 -27.85 7.75 4.12
C ALA A 177 -28.52 8.64 5.18
N GLY A 178 -27.91 9.79 5.50
CA GLY A 178 -28.50 10.80 6.41
C GLY A 178 -29.74 11.46 5.82
N LYS A 179 -29.75 11.78 4.53
CA LYS A 179 -30.91 12.35 3.83
C LYS A 179 -32.12 11.40 3.78
N ARG A 180 -31.90 10.10 3.64
CA ARG A 180 -32.96 9.08 3.60
C ARG A 180 -33.62 8.81 4.95
N LYS A 181 -32.98 9.19 6.06
CA LYS A 181 -33.51 9.00 7.42
C LYS A 181 -34.24 10.26 7.99
N GLY A 182 -34.09 11.40 7.31
CA GLY A 182 -34.67 12.69 7.74
C GLY A 182 -35.84 13.17 6.87
N GLY A 183 -36.33 12.38 5.95
CA GLY A 183 -37.57 12.56 5.19
C GLY A 183 -38.54 11.44 5.54
#